data_49c31df5445ee1be1df68d01aed538fd
#
_entry.id   49c31df5445ee1be1df68d01aed538fd
#
_cell.length_a   1.000
_cell.length_b   1.000
_cell.length_c   1.000
_cell.angle_alpha   90.00
_cell.angle_beta   90.00
_cell.angle_gamma   90.00
#
_symmetry.space_group_name_H-M   'P 1'
#
loop_
_entity.id
_entity.type
_entity.pdbx_description
1 polymer ?
#
loop_
_entity_poly.entity_id
_entity_poly.type
_entity_poly.pdbx_seq_one_letter_code
_entity_poly.pdbx_strand_id
1 'polypeptide(L)'
;MRTLIKNGHIIDPARHMSYKADILVENGIISGIIQVKAFDVPVSDIAVDEVIDAEGLVVAPGLIDTHVHFRDPGFTYKEDINTGAAAAAAGGFTTVLCMANTNPIVDNKETLQYVIEKGRTTPINVYSAAAVSKGFKGEELTDFTELKNGGALVFTDDGIPLKSEMLVKEAMQKAKELDMPLSFHEENPAYIEQQGINKGVVSDKLNIGGAPACSEYMMVARDCMLALETKATISVSYTHLRAHETGAYL
;
A
#
# COMPACT_ATOMS: atom_id res chain seq x y z
N MET A 1 -16.42 -3.73 24.86
CA MET A 1 -16.24 -2.27 24.92
C MET A 1 -17.14 -1.64 23.87
N ARG A 2 -17.91 -0.64 24.30
CA ARG A 2 -18.80 0.17 23.45
C ARG A 2 -18.29 1.61 23.43
N THR A 3 -17.98 2.14 22.27
CA THR A 3 -17.55 3.53 22.08
C THR A 3 -18.56 4.26 21.20
N LEU A 4 -19.00 5.43 21.64
CA LEU A 4 -19.88 6.31 20.88
C LEU A 4 -19.09 7.52 20.37
N ILE A 5 -19.01 7.67 19.04
CA ILE A 5 -18.43 8.85 18.38
C ILE A 5 -19.59 9.77 18.01
N LYS A 6 -19.68 10.95 18.65
CA LYS A 6 -20.83 11.88 18.51
C LYS A 6 -20.49 13.07 17.62
N ASN A 7 -21.52 13.63 17.02
CA ASN A 7 -21.49 14.93 16.33
C ASN A 7 -20.56 15.00 15.11
N GLY A 8 -19.99 13.88 14.66
CA GLY A 8 -19.03 13.84 13.57
C GLY A 8 -19.65 14.14 12.20
N HIS A 9 -18.91 14.80 11.31
CA HIS A 9 -19.25 14.84 9.90
C HIS A 9 -18.70 13.58 9.23
N ILE A 10 -19.56 12.61 8.96
CA ILE A 10 -19.17 11.33 8.36
C ILE A 10 -18.96 11.50 6.87
N ILE A 11 -17.80 11.05 6.39
CA ILE A 11 -17.49 10.94 4.96
C ILE A 11 -17.11 9.49 4.66
N ASP A 12 -17.93 8.81 3.86
CA ASP A 12 -17.65 7.47 3.33
C ASP A 12 -17.87 7.48 1.80
N PRO A 13 -16.79 7.62 1.02
CA PRO A 13 -16.90 7.68 -0.44
C PRO A 13 -17.48 6.42 -1.06
N ALA A 14 -17.20 5.24 -0.49
CA ALA A 14 -17.67 3.97 -1.03
C ALA A 14 -19.20 3.83 -0.93
N ARG A 15 -19.81 4.50 0.05
CA ARG A 15 -21.26 4.52 0.26
C ARG A 15 -21.90 5.85 -0.15
N HIS A 16 -21.16 6.76 -0.74
CA HIS A 16 -21.60 8.12 -1.08
C HIS A 16 -22.21 8.88 0.11
N MET A 17 -21.63 8.70 1.32
CA MET A 17 -22.09 9.32 2.54
C MET A 17 -21.30 10.59 2.83
N SER A 18 -22.03 11.69 3.10
CA SER A 18 -21.46 12.96 3.58
C SER A 18 -22.53 13.69 4.38
N TYR A 19 -22.61 13.41 5.69
CA TYR A 19 -23.59 14.02 6.58
C TYR A 19 -23.17 13.91 8.06
N LYS A 20 -23.82 14.69 8.93
CA LYS A 20 -23.62 14.59 10.39
C LYS A 20 -24.33 13.36 10.94
N ALA A 21 -23.62 12.55 11.72
CA ALA A 21 -24.18 11.42 12.44
C ALA A 21 -23.30 11.00 13.62
N ASP A 22 -23.88 10.19 14.49
CA ASP A 22 -23.16 9.50 15.55
C ASP A 22 -22.81 8.07 15.08
N ILE A 23 -21.68 7.54 15.51
CA ILE A 23 -21.25 6.17 15.22
C ILE A 23 -21.15 5.39 16.53
N LEU A 24 -21.83 4.26 16.60
CA LEU A 24 -21.66 3.30 17.69
C LEU A 24 -20.69 2.20 17.24
N VAL A 25 -19.63 2.02 18.02
CA VAL A 25 -18.62 0.96 17.83
C VAL A 25 -18.74 -0.03 18.98
N GLU A 26 -18.91 -1.30 18.68
CA GLU A 26 -18.98 -2.39 19.65
C GLU A 26 -17.87 -3.41 19.35
N ASN A 27 -16.98 -3.61 20.31
CA ASN A 27 -15.85 -4.55 20.18
C ASN A 27 -15.02 -4.35 18.90
N GLY A 28 -14.74 -3.08 18.52
CA GLY A 28 -13.96 -2.73 17.34
C GLY A 28 -14.73 -2.78 16.02
N ILE A 29 -16.04 -3.02 16.03
CA ILE A 29 -16.90 -3.08 14.83
C ILE A 29 -17.95 -1.98 14.90
N ILE A 30 -18.18 -1.27 13.80
CA ILE A 30 -19.27 -0.30 13.68
C ILE A 30 -20.60 -1.08 13.72
N SER A 31 -21.34 -0.94 14.83
CA SER A 31 -22.65 -1.58 15.03
C SER A 31 -23.81 -0.70 14.59
N GLY A 32 -23.60 0.63 14.49
CA GLY A 32 -24.65 1.55 14.05
C GLY A 32 -24.11 2.90 13.61
N ILE A 33 -24.80 3.51 12.64
CA ILE A 33 -24.63 4.91 12.23
C ILE A 33 -25.98 5.58 12.41
N ILE A 34 -26.07 6.51 13.35
CA ILE A 34 -27.29 7.15 13.79
C ILE A 34 -27.33 8.56 13.22
N GLN A 35 -28.09 8.77 12.17
CA GLN A 35 -28.31 10.11 11.64
C GLN A 35 -29.08 10.94 12.66
N VAL A 36 -28.54 12.10 13.02
CA VAL A 36 -29.26 13.11 13.80
C VAL A 36 -30.30 13.76 12.88
N LYS A 37 -31.35 13.03 12.54
CA LYS A 37 -32.59 13.60 12.03
C LYS A 37 -33.53 13.74 13.21
N ALA A 38 -34.10 14.90 13.31
CA ALA A 38 -35.11 15.46 14.20
C ALA A 38 -36.19 14.54 14.82
N PHE A 39 -35.87 13.32 15.20
CA PHE A 39 -36.71 12.47 16.01
C PHE A 39 -35.88 11.99 17.20
N ASP A 40 -36.15 12.62 18.33
CA ASP A 40 -35.62 12.42 19.65
C ASP A 40 -35.68 10.95 20.11
N VAL A 41 -34.66 10.19 19.73
CA VAL A 41 -34.21 9.15 20.64
C VAL A 41 -32.95 9.75 21.28
N PRO A 42 -33.00 10.14 22.55
CA PRO A 42 -31.79 10.62 23.20
C PRO A 42 -30.76 9.48 23.15
N VAL A 43 -29.66 9.70 22.45
CA VAL A 43 -28.48 8.79 22.46
C VAL A 43 -27.95 8.64 23.90
N SER A 44 -28.42 9.49 24.84
CA SER A 44 -28.19 9.42 26.28
C SER A 44 -28.58 8.09 26.94
N ASP A 45 -29.44 7.27 26.32
CA ASP A 45 -29.94 6.02 26.92
C ASP A 45 -29.15 4.79 26.46
N ILE A 46 -28.19 4.96 25.54
CA ILE A 46 -27.29 3.87 25.14
C ILE A 46 -26.14 3.79 26.16
N ALA A 47 -26.12 2.70 26.93
CA ALA A 47 -25.00 2.43 27.83
C ALA A 47 -23.71 2.23 27.01
N VAL A 48 -22.75 3.13 27.14
CA VAL A 48 -21.44 3.09 26.47
C VAL A 48 -20.33 3.20 27.50
N ASP A 49 -19.18 2.60 27.16
CA ASP A 49 -17.98 2.65 28.01
C ASP A 49 -17.18 3.94 27.77
N GLU A 50 -17.28 4.49 26.55
CA GLU A 50 -16.53 5.67 26.12
C GLU A 50 -17.34 6.54 25.17
N VAL A 51 -17.17 7.87 25.28
CA VAL A 51 -17.74 8.85 24.35
C VAL A 51 -16.62 9.71 23.77
N ILE A 52 -16.55 9.80 22.45
CA ILE A 52 -15.67 10.69 21.70
C ILE A 52 -16.55 11.77 21.07
N ASP A 53 -16.35 13.03 21.46
CA ASP A 53 -17.03 14.14 20.80
C ASP A 53 -16.23 14.60 19.58
N ALA A 54 -16.80 14.39 18.41
CA ALA A 54 -16.23 14.76 17.11
C ALA A 54 -16.90 16.01 16.52
N GLU A 55 -17.46 16.91 17.35
CA GLU A 55 -18.04 18.15 16.84
C GLU A 55 -17.02 18.99 16.08
N GLY A 56 -17.35 19.37 14.84
CA GLY A 56 -16.45 20.11 13.95
C GLY A 56 -15.37 19.25 13.28
N LEU A 57 -15.32 17.95 13.57
CA LEU A 57 -14.36 17.00 12.98
C LEU A 57 -15.00 16.17 11.88
N VAL A 58 -14.15 15.69 10.97
CA VAL A 58 -14.51 14.68 9.96
C VAL A 58 -14.22 13.30 10.53
N VAL A 59 -15.18 12.39 10.35
CA VAL A 59 -15.03 10.97 10.64
C VAL A 59 -15.09 10.20 9.33
N ALA A 60 -14.00 9.55 8.97
CA ALA A 60 -13.87 8.82 7.70
C ALA A 60 -13.21 7.46 7.96
N PRO A 61 -13.28 6.52 6.99
CA PRO A 61 -12.44 5.34 7.02
C PRO A 61 -10.96 5.74 7.15
N GLY A 62 -10.19 4.96 7.91
CA GLY A 62 -8.77 5.20 8.05
C GLY A 62 -8.05 5.11 6.71
N LEU A 63 -6.98 5.88 6.56
CA LEU A 63 -6.18 5.89 5.34
C LEU A 63 -5.45 4.55 5.17
N ILE A 64 -5.22 4.17 3.91
CA ILE A 64 -4.48 2.96 3.54
C ILE A 64 -3.28 3.38 2.69
N ASP A 65 -2.07 2.96 3.10
CA ASP A 65 -0.88 3.13 2.28
C ASP A 65 -0.41 1.77 1.76
N THR A 66 -0.46 1.60 0.46
CA THR A 66 -0.13 0.33 -0.20
C THR A 66 1.34 0.20 -0.57
N HIS A 67 2.21 1.13 -0.14
CA HIS A 67 3.62 1.11 -0.48
C HIS A 67 4.49 1.81 0.57
N VAL A 68 4.90 1.08 1.61
CA VAL A 68 5.77 1.63 2.66
C VAL A 68 7.04 0.81 2.83
N HIS A 69 8.11 1.46 3.32
CA HIS A 69 9.39 0.84 3.57
C HIS A 69 9.74 0.88 5.06
N PHE A 70 9.28 -0.08 5.83
CA PHE A 70 9.64 -0.18 7.24
C PHE A 70 11.01 -0.83 7.48
N ARG A 71 11.65 -1.35 6.42
CA ARG A 71 13.05 -1.82 6.45
C ARG A 71 13.37 -2.92 7.46
N ASP A 72 12.37 -3.56 8.00
CA ASP A 72 12.43 -4.59 9.01
C ASP A 72 11.89 -5.91 8.44
N PRO A 73 12.69 -6.97 8.41
CA PRO A 73 13.99 -7.18 9.07
C PRO A 73 15.19 -6.52 8.42
N GLY A 74 16.27 -6.40 9.17
CA GLY A 74 17.65 -6.21 8.74
C GLY A 74 18.14 -4.78 8.59
N PHE A 75 17.28 -3.80 8.34
CA PHE A 75 17.67 -2.39 8.22
C PHE A 75 16.98 -1.51 9.27
N THR A 76 16.74 -2.05 10.45
CA THR A 76 15.99 -1.41 11.54
C THR A 76 16.61 -0.11 12.06
N TYR A 77 17.86 0.18 11.70
CA TYR A 77 18.49 1.46 11.95
C TYR A 77 17.95 2.61 11.07
N LYS A 78 17.21 2.28 10.00
CA LYS A 78 16.51 3.26 9.14
C LYS A 78 15.08 3.47 9.60
N GLU A 79 14.36 2.36 9.82
CA GLU A 79 12.98 2.30 10.29
C GLU A 79 12.70 0.87 10.75
N ASP A 80 11.78 0.68 11.68
CA ASP A 80 11.25 -0.63 12.06
C ASP A 80 9.72 -0.68 12.03
N ILE A 81 9.16 -1.88 12.11
CA ILE A 81 7.71 -2.08 12.02
C ILE A 81 6.95 -1.34 13.13
N ASN A 82 7.48 -1.26 14.35
CA ASN A 82 6.77 -0.62 15.46
C ASN A 82 6.76 0.91 15.31
N THR A 83 7.92 1.49 15.00
CA THR A 83 8.06 2.95 14.86
C THR A 83 7.37 3.44 13.60
N GLY A 84 7.48 2.71 12.48
CA GLY A 84 6.77 3.00 11.25
C GLY A 84 5.25 2.90 11.39
N ALA A 85 4.76 1.86 12.08
CA ALA A 85 3.33 1.73 12.37
C ALA A 85 2.81 2.84 13.29
N ALA A 86 3.60 3.26 14.29
CA ALA A 86 3.23 4.39 15.15
C ALA A 86 3.16 5.71 14.38
N ALA A 87 4.12 5.95 13.46
CA ALA A 87 4.12 7.12 12.59
C ALA A 87 2.91 7.11 11.64
N ALA A 88 2.60 5.95 11.04
CA ALA A 88 1.43 5.78 10.18
C ALA A 88 0.13 6.06 10.96
N ALA A 89 -0.01 5.50 12.16
CA ALA A 89 -1.17 5.75 13.03
C ALA A 89 -1.33 7.24 13.35
N ALA A 90 -0.23 7.95 13.67
CA ALA A 90 -0.24 9.39 13.90
C ALA A 90 -0.66 10.20 12.67
N GLY A 91 -0.40 9.68 11.45
CA GLY A 91 -0.84 10.24 10.18
C GLY A 91 -2.28 9.87 9.78
N GLY A 92 -3.01 9.10 10.60
CA GLY A 92 -4.37 8.64 10.28
C GLY A 92 -4.44 7.41 9.38
N PHE A 93 -3.32 6.73 9.13
CA PHE A 93 -3.29 5.46 8.42
C PHE A 93 -3.63 4.31 9.37
N THR A 94 -4.59 3.51 8.99
CA THR A 94 -5.00 2.32 9.75
C THR A 94 -4.54 1.02 9.13
N THR A 95 -4.00 1.10 7.91
CA THR A 95 -3.49 -0.05 7.17
C THR A 95 -2.31 0.36 6.30
N VAL A 96 -1.25 -0.43 6.34
CA VAL A 96 -0.07 -0.26 5.49
C VAL A 96 0.37 -1.59 4.89
N LEU A 97 1.01 -1.51 3.71
CA LEU A 97 1.62 -2.65 3.03
C LEU A 97 3.13 -2.44 2.91
N CYS A 98 3.90 -3.25 3.63
CA CYS A 98 5.36 -3.18 3.60
C CYS A 98 5.91 -3.82 2.34
N MET A 99 6.87 -3.15 1.71
CA MET A 99 7.61 -3.69 0.56
C MET A 99 8.59 -4.78 0.98
N ALA A 100 8.88 -5.68 0.03
CA ALA A 100 9.68 -6.89 0.26
C ALA A 100 11.20 -6.65 0.35
N ASN A 101 11.68 -5.41 0.15
CA ASN A 101 13.11 -5.04 0.09
C ASN A 101 13.77 -4.90 1.47
N THR A 102 13.73 -5.95 2.23
CA THR A 102 14.32 -6.12 3.57
C THR A 102 15.61 -6.95 3.51
N ASN A 103 16.21 -7.29 4.65
CA ASN A 103 17.37 -8.17 4.73
C ASN A 103 17.22 -9.16 5.91
N PRO A 104 16.90 -10.45 5.66
CA PRO A 104 16.70 -11.03 4.33
C PRO A 104 15.50 -10.46 3.58
N ILE A 105 15.48 -10.62 2.25
CA ILE A 105 14.35 -10.25 1.40
C ILE A 105 13.14 -11.12 1.74
N VAL A 106 11.93 -10.59 1.60
CA VAL A 106 10.70 -11.36 1.82
C VAL A 106 10.43 -12.24 0.59
N ASP A 107 11.27 -13.20 0.34
CA ASP A 107 11.19 -14.17 -0.77
C ASP A 107 10.88 -15.61 -0.34
N ASN A 108 10.64 -15.81 0.95
CA ASN A 108 10.35 -17.08 1.58
C ASN A 108 9.35 -16.91 2.73
N LYS A 109 8.72 -17.99 3.11
CA LYS A 109 7.68 -18.00 4.16
C LYS A 109 8.17 -17.54 5.51
N GLU A 110 9.39 -17.89 5.91
CA GLU A 110 9.94 -17.55 7.23
C GLU A 110 10.05 -16.02 7.39
N THR A 111 10.65 -15.34 6.42
CA THR A 111 10.79 -13.89 6.43
C THR A 111 9.43 -13.19 6.36
N LEU A 112 8.50 -13.73 5.55
CA LEU A 112 7.14 -13.22 5.47
C LEU A 112 6.42 -13.31 6.82
N GLN A 113 6.50 -14.46 7.51
CA GLN A 113 5.87 -14.64 8.82
C GLN A 113 6.45 -13.70 9.87
N TYR A 114 7.76 -13.47 9.86
CA TYR A 114 8.38 -12.48 10.75
C TYR A 114 7.70 -11.10 10.64
N VAL A 115 7.52 -10.59 9.41
CA VAL A 115 6.89 -9.28 9.18
C VAL A 115 5.44 -9.28 9.67
N ILE A 116 4.67 -10.33 9.33
CA ILE A 116 3.26 -10.44 9.70
C ILE A 116 3.09 -10.54 11.22
N GLU A 117 3.87 -11.37 11.88
CA GLU A 117 3.76 -11.58 13.34
C GLU A 117 4.14 -10.32 14.11
N LYS A 118 5.21 -9.64 13.70
CA LYS A 118 5.61 -8.37 14.29
C LYS A 118 4.56 -7.28 14.02
N GLY A 119 4.00 -7.24 12.81
CA GLY A 119 2.91 -6.33 12.45
C GLY A 119 1.65 -6.49 13.31
N ARG A 120 1.31 -7.71 13.72
CA ARG A 120 0.16 -7.98 14.61
C ARG A 120 0.27 -7.34 15.99
N THR A 121 1.46 -6.95 16.42
CA THR A 121 1.68 -6.29 17.71
C THR A 121 1.55 -4.77 17.65
N THR A 122 1.31 -4.21 16.47
CA THR A 122 1.19 -2.77 16.24
C THR A 122 -0.26 -2.28 16.33
N PRO A 123 -0.48 -0.96 16.51
CA PRO A 123 -1.84 -0.41 16.63
C PRO A 123 -2.62 -0.36 15.31
N ILE A 124 -2.00 -0.65 14.17
CA ILE A 124 -2.61 -0.64 12.83
C ILE A 124 -2.44 -1.98 12.14
N ASN A 125 -3.13 -2.20 11.02
CA ASN A 125 -2.92 -3.36 10.19
C ASN A 125 -1.62 -3.21 9.38
N VAL A 126 -0.66 -4.08 9.61
CA VAL A 126 0.59 -4.14 8.84
C VAL A 126 0.57 -5.42 8.02
N TYR A 127 0.51 -5.27 6.71
CA TYR A 127 0.62 -6.36 5.75
C TYR A 127 1.99 -6.37 5.07
N SER A 128 2.30 -7.43 4.35
CA SER A 128 3.56 -7.57 3.63
C SER A 128 3.33 -7.92 2.16
N ALA A 129 4.12 -7.29 1.31
CA ALA A 129 4.42 -7.80 -0.01
C ALA A 129 5.40 -8.97 0.10
N ALA A 130 5.46 -9.81 -0.93
CA ALA A 130 6.51 -10.79 -1.12
C ALA A 130 7.24 -10.55 -2.45
N ALA A 131 8.48 -11.03 -2.55
CA ALA A 131 9.29 -10.88 -3.75
C ALA A 131 8.71 -11.67 -4.93
N VAL A 132 8.78 -11.10 -6.13
CA VAL A 132 8.52 -11.81 -7.38
C VAL A 132 9.63 -12.80 -7.66
N SER A 133 10.89 -12.36 -7.59
CA SER A 133 12.05 -13.20 -7.87
C SER A 133 12.87 -13.51 -6.62
N LYS A 134 13.47 -14.68 -6.57
CA LYS A 134 14.33 -15.12 -5.47
C LYS A 134 15.52 -14.16 -5.33
N GLY A 135 15.70 -13.62 -4.13
CA GLY A 135 16.78 -12.68 -3.82
C GLY A 135 16.78 -11.40 -4.66
N PHE A 136 15.63 -11.03 -5.28
CA PHE A 136 15.50 -9.91 -6.21
C PHE A 136 16.45 -9.97 -7.42
N LYS A 137 16.81 -11.18 -7.87
CA LYS A 137 17.78 -11.36 -8.96
C LYS A 137 17.15 -11.23 -10.35
N GLY A 138 15.81 -11.35 -10.45
CA GLY A 138 15.11 -11.33 -11.73
C GLY A 138 15.40 -12.54 -12.61
N GLU A 139 15.79 -13.68 -12.02
CA GLU A 139 16.21 -14.91 -12.72
C GLU A 139 15.24 -16.07 -12.50
N GLU A 140 14.73 -16.24 -11.30
CA GLU A 140 13.84 -17.32 -10.89
C GLU A 140 12.72 -16.77 -10.02
N LEU A 141 11.47 -17.20 -10.27
CA LEU A 141 10.32 -16.81 -9.47
C LEU A 141 10.36 -17.46 -8.09
N THR A 142 9.82 -16.77 -7.10
CA THR A 142 9.53 -17.33 -5.78
C THR A 142 8.35 -18.30 -5.87
N ASP A 143 8.09 -19.04 -4.79
CA ASP A 143 6.87 -19.85 -4.69
C ASP A 143 5.67 -18.97 -4.32
N PHE A 144 4.98 -18.47 -5.34
CA PHE A 144 3.80 -17.61 -5.18
C PHE A 144 2.69 -18.27 -4.36
N THR A 145 2.52 -19.59 -4.52
CA THR A 145 1.48 -20.33 -3.79
C THR A 145 1.80 -20.41 -2.30
N GLU A 146 3.05 -20.73 -1.96
CA GLU A 146 3.49 -20.76 -0.57
C GLU A 146 3.37 -19.37 0.08
N LEU A 147 3.85 -18.32 -0.61
CA LEU A 147 3.85 -16.96 -0.09
C LEU A 147 2.43 -16.39 0.04
N LYS A 148 1.53 -16.63 -0.93
CA LYS A 148 0.12 -16.28 -0.80
C LYS A 148 -0.51 -16.95 0.41
N ASN A 149 -0.34 -18.26 0.56
CA ASN A 149 -0.86 -19.02 1.69
C ASN A 149 -0.22 -18.58 3.02
N GLY A 150 0.98 -18.03 2.96
CA GLY A 150 1.68 -17.40 4.08
C GLY A 150 1.13 -16.02 4.46
N GLY A 151 0.29 -15.41 3.62
CA GLY A 151 -0.35 -14.11 3.90
C GLY A 151 0.21 -12.91 3.13
N ALA A 152 1.03 -13.12 2.09
CA ALA A 152 1.40 -12.04 1.17
C ALA A 152 0.15 -11.51 0.45
N LEU A 153 0.06 -10.19 0.28
CA LEU A 153 -1.07 -9.53 -0.41
C LEU A 153 -0.73 -9.07 -1.83
N VAL A 154 0.55 -8.91 -2.14
CA VAL A 154 1.05 -8.47 -3.45
C VAL A 154 2.43 -9.06 -3.67
N PHE A 155 2.83 -9.23 -4.92
CA PHE A 155 4.22 -9.56 -5.27
C PHE A 155 4.93 -8.36 -5.89
N THR A 156 6.17 -8.11 -5.47
CA THR A 156 6.98 -6.98 -5.95
C THR A 156 8.47 -7.23 -5.77
N ASP A 157 9.26 -6.84 -6.76
CA ASP A 157 10.71 -6.66 -6.62
C ASP A 157 11.02 -5.15 -6.54
N ASP A 158 10.28 -4.42 -5.70
CA ASP A 158 10.39 -2.97 -5.58
C ASP A 158 11.82 -2.49 -5.40
N GLY A 159 12.18 -1.46 -6.18
CA GLY A 159 13.52 -0.90 -6.27
C GLY A 159 14.44 -1.63 -7.25
N ILE A 160 14.07 -2.81 -7.76
CA ILE A 160 14.84 -3.57 -8.76
C ILE A 160 13.93 -4.02 -9.90
N PRO A 161 13.96 -3.32 -11.04
CA PRO A 161 13.05 -3.64 -12.14
C PRO A 161 13.37 -4.98 -12.78
N LEU A 162 12.33 -5.76 -13.05
CA LEU A 162 12.45 -7.05 -13.75
C LEU A 162 12.72 -6.82 -15.23
N LYS A 163 13.90 -7.25 -15.71
CA LYS A 163 14.34 -7.01 -17.09
C LYS A 163 13.85 -8.07 -18.07
N SER A 164 13.70 -9.31 -17.62
CA SER A 164 13.28 -10.43 -18.46
C SER A 164 11.79 -10.38 -18.74
N GLU A 165 11.40 -10.09 -19.99
CA GLU A 165 10.00 -10.09 -20.42
C GLU A 165 9.33 -11.46 -20.22
N MET A 166 10.06 -12.54 -20.42
CA MET A 166 9.55 -13.90 -20.24
C MET A 166 9.25 -14.17 -18.75
N LEU A 167 10.13 -13.74 -17.85
CA LEU A 167 9.93 -13.89 -16.41
C LEU A 167 8.75 -13.05 -15.92
N VAL A 168 8.62 -11.82 -16.42
CA VAL A 168 7.47 -10.95 -16.10
C VAL A 168 6.17 -11.56 -16.58
N LYS A 169 6.14 -12.09 -17.80
CA LYS A 169 4.96 -12.80 -18.34
C LYS A 169 4.59 -14.02 -17.49
N GLU A 170 5.58 -14.84 -17.12
CA GLU A 170 5.35 -16.00 -16.25
C GLU A 170 4.84 -15.58 -14.87
N ALA A 171 5.42 -14.53 -14.27
CA ALA A 171 4.96 -13.96 -13.00
C ALA A 171 3.50 -13.49 -13.09
N MET A 172 3.15 -12.78 -14.16
CA MET A 172 1.79 -12.31 -14.40
C MET A 172 0.78 -13.48 -14.56
N GLN A 173 1.16 -14.54 -15.24
CA GLN A 173 0.31 -15.74 -15.39
C GLN A 173 0.06 -16.40 -14.03
N LYS A 174 1.12 -16.64 -13.25
CA LYS A 174 1.01 -17.23 -11.91
C LYS A 174 0.20 -16.35 -10.96
N ALA A 175 0.46 -15.05 -10.95
CA ALA A 175 -0.29 -14.10 -10.13
C ALA A 175 -1.78 -14.10 -10.51
N LYS A 176 -2.11 -14.14 -11.80
CA LYS A 176 -3.48 -14.24 -12.29
C LYS A 176 -4.17 -15.52 -11.85
N GLU A 177 -3.51 -16.67 -11.93
CA GLU A 177 -4.05 -17.95 -11.46
C GLU A 177 -4.36 -17.93 -9.95
N LEU A 178 -3.57 -17.20 -9.20
CA LEU A 178 -3.73 -17.04 -7.76
C LEU A 178 -4.62 -15.86 -7.35
N ASP A 179 -5.17 -15.10 -8.30
CA ASP A 179 -5.91 -13.85 -8.04
C ASP A 179 -5.12 -12.88 -7.12
N MET A 180 -3.85 -12.68 -7.46
CA MET A 180 -2.92 -11.81 -6.74
C MET A 180 -2.47 -10.66 -7.63
N PRO A 181 -2.35 -9.43 -7.11
CA PRO A 181 -1.76 -8.32 -7.85
C PRO A 181 -0.23 -8.40 -7.85
N LEU A 182 0.37 -7.78 -8.86
CA LEU A 182 1.80 -7.50 -8.94
C LEU A 182 2.02 -5.99 -8.85
N SER A 183 3.04 -5.56 -8.12
CA SER A 183 3.47 -4.16 -8.08
C SER A 183 4.87 -4.04 -8.65
N PHE A 184 5.02 -3.21 -9.69
CA PHE A 184 6.28 -3.05 -10.42
C PHE A 184 6.94 -1.70 -10.13
N HIS A 185 8.26 -1.71 -10.11
CA HIS A 185 9.11 -0.53 -10.08
C HIS A 185 9.75 -0.35 -11.46
N GLU A 186 9.20 0.59 -12.22
CA GLU A 186 9.48 0.72 -13.64
C GLU A 186 10.57 1.77 -13.88
N GLU A 187 11.80 1.35 -13.78
CA GLU A 187 12.96 2.20 -14.01
C GLU A 187 14.07 1.43 -14.74
N ASN A 188 14.08 1.47 -16.09
CA ASN A 188 15.06 0.73 -16.86
C ASN A 188 16.47 1.32 -16.70
N PRO A 189 17.40 0.63 -16.01
CA PRO A 189 18.71 1.15 -15.71
C PRO A 189 19.60 1.33 -16.96
N ALA A 190 19.24 0.74 -18.10
CA ALA A 190 20.00 0.90 -19.34
C ALA A 190 19.95 2.32 -19.90
N TYR A 191 18.96 3.12 -19.50
CA TYR A 191 18.80 4.52 -19.93
C TYR A 191 19.31 5.53 -18.91
N ILE A 192 19.67 5.09 -17.71
CA ILE A 192 20.00 5.97 -16.59
C ILE A 192 21.48 6.27 -16.57
N GLU A 193 21.85 7.53 -16.76
CA GLU A 193 23.23 7.99 -16.67
C GLU A 193 23.66 8.17 -15.20
N GLN A 194 22.74 8.68 -14.37
CA GLN A 194 22.93 8.84 -12.93
C GLN A 194 21.59 8.71 -12.19
N GLN A 195 21.59 7.95 -11.11
CA GLN A 195 20.44 7.78 -10.23
C GLN A 195 20.24 9.00 -9.30
N GLY A 196 19.02 9.17 -8.82
CA GLY A 196 18.69 10.16 -7.79
C GLY A 196 18.31 11.54 -8.32
N ILE A 197 18.34 11.75 -9.63
CA ILE A 197 17.87 12.98 -10.28
C ILE A 197 17.25 12.66 -11.64
N ASN A 198 16.16 13.34 -11.97
CA ASN A 198 15.56 13.26 -13.30
C ASN A 198 16.42 14.02 -14.32
N LYS A 199 16.58 13.47 -15.52
CA LYS A 199 17.20 14.18 -16.65
C LYS A 199 16.32 15.33 -17.09
N GLY A 200 16.89 16.55 -17.12
CA GLY A 200 16.20 17.78 -17.52
C GLY A 200 16.95 19.03 -17.08
N VAL A 201 16.26 20.15 -17.04
CA VAL A 201 16.86 21.49 -16.82
C VAL A 201 17.78 21.56 -15.60
N VAL A 202 17.46 20.85 -14.51
CA VAL A 202 18.28 20.88 -13.29
C VAL A 202 19.53 20.05 -13.46
N SER A 203 19.41 18.81 -13.93
CA SER A 203 20.57 17.94 -14.18
C SER A 203 21.54 18.54 -15.20
N ASP A 204 20.99 19.19 -16.24
CA ASP A 204 21.78 19.87 -17.27
C ASP A 204 22.55 21.06 -16.67
N LYS A 205 21.90 21.90 -15.84
CA LYS A 205 22.55 23.02 -15.16
C LYS A 205 23.65 22.59 -14.21
N LEU A 206 23.48 21.43 -13.57
CA LEU A 206 24.48 20.87 -12.64
C LEU A 206 25.55 20.07 -13.38
N ASN A 207 25.41 19.88 -14.70
CA ASN A 207 26.30 19.05 -15.53
C ASN A 207 26.47 17.62 -14.94
N ILE A 208 25.38 17.04 -14.47
CA ILE A 208 25.30 15.66 -14.00
C ILE A 208 24.32 14.90 -14.88
N GLY A 209 24.54 13.61 -15.04
CA GLY A 209 23.59 12.74 -15.72
C GLY A 209 22.25 12.70 -14.99
N GLY A 210 21.29 11.90 -15.47
CA GLY A 210 20.01 11.73 -14.84
C GLY A 210 19.24 10.57 -15.42
N ALA A 211 18.09 10.27 -14.81
CA ALA A 211 17.14 9.29 -15.30
C ALA A 211 16.18 9.98 -16.29
N PRO A 212 16.22 9.64 -17.58
CA PRO A 212 15.29 10.20 -18.56
C PRO A 212 13.91 9.52 -18.43
N ALA A 213 12.85 10.24 -18.72
CA ALA A 213 11.49 9.72 -18.63
C ALA A 213 11.25 8.44 -19.45
N CYS A 214 12.00 8.21 -20.53
CA CYS A 214 11.90 6.99 -21.32
C CYS A 214 12.34 5.74 -20.55
N SER A 215 13.16 5.86 -19.50
CA SER A 215 13.52 4.72 -18.64
C SER A 215 12.29 4.11 -17.99
N GLU A 216 11.29 4.91 -17.67
CA GLU A 216 9.99 4.52 -17.10
C GLU A 216 9.00 4.10 -18.20
N TYR A 217 8.78 4.95 -19.22
CA TYR A 217 7.75 4.72 -20.23
C TYR A 217 7.89 3.39 -20.97
N MET A 218 9.12 2.98 -21.26
CA MET A 218 9.38 1.74 -21.99
C MET A 218 8.97 0.50 -21.18
N MET A 219 9.25 0.50 -19.88
CA MET A 219 8.88 -0.62 -19.01
C MET A 219 7.38 -0.64 -18.74
N VAL A 220 6.79 0.51 -18.44
CA VAL A 220 5.34 0.61 -18.25
C VAL A 220 4.58 0.14 -19.50
N ALA A 221 5.02 0.55 -20.70
CA ALA A 221 4.39 0.11 -21.95
C ALA A 221 4.47 -1.42 -22.12
N ARG A 222 5.65 -2.02 -21.86
CA ARG A 222 5.85 -3.47 -21.87
C ARG A 222 4.86 -4.17 -20.92
N ASP A 223 4.80 -3.71 -19.70
CA ASP A 223 4.04 -4.40 -18.65
C ASP A 223 2.54 -4.21 -18.82
N CYS A 224 2.10 -3.07 -19.32
CA CYS A 224 0.72 -2.88 -19.74
C CYS A 224 0.31 -3.86 -20.85
N MET A 225 1.17 -4.07 -21.85
CA MET A 225 0.88 -5.01 -22.95
C MET A 225 0.85 -6.46 -22.46
N LEU A 226 1.78 -6.85 -21.59
CA LEU A 226 1.79 -8.18 -20.98
C LEU A 226 0.58 -8.40 -20.07
N ALA A 227 0.17 -7.38 -19.30
CA ALA A 227 -1.02 -7.43 -18.47
C ALA A 227 -2.31 -7.57 -19.31
N LEU A 228 -2.40 -6.88 -20.44
CA LEU A 228 -3.52 -7.05 -21.38
C LEU A 228 -3.61 -8.48 -21.93
N GLU A 229 -2.48 -9.11 -22.23
CA GLU A 229 -2.43 -10.48 -22.71
C GLU A 229 -2.78 -11.50 -21.63
N THR A 230 -2.16 -11.37 -20.45
CA THR A 230 -2.30 -12.34 -19.34
C THR A 230 -3.56 -12.12 -18.50
N LYS A 231 -4.19 -10.95 -18.59
CA LYS A 231 -5.29 -10.48 -17.73
C LYS A 231 -4.88 -10.41 -16.26
N ALA A 232 -3.61 -10.20 -15.99
CA ALA A 232 -3.11 -9.99 -14.63
C ALA A 232 -3.48 -8.59 -14.12
N THR A 233 -3.64 -8.48 -12.81
CA THR A 233 -3.78 -7.19 -12.13
C THR A 233 -2.40 -6.66 -11.77
N ILE A 234 -2.05 -5.49 -12.28
CA ILE A 234 -0.77 -4.84 -12.00
C ILE A 234 -0.98 -3.45 -11.38
N SER A 235 -0.04 -3.06 -10.55
CA SER A 235 0.17 -1.70 -10.08
C SER A 235 1.56 -1.25 -10.51
N VAL A 236 1.70 0.00 -10.91
CA VAL A 236 2.97 0.56 -11.37
C VAL A 236 3.32 1.75 -10.50
N SER A 237 4.50 1.70 -9.88
CA SER A 237 5.09 2.85 -9.20
C SER A 237 5.86 3.67 -10.21
N TYR A 238 5.57 4.98 -10.31
CA TYR A 238 6.12 5.84 -11.36
C TYR A 238 6.43 7.25 -10.85
N THR A 239 7.26 7.96 -11.62
CA THR A 239 7.68 9.34 -11.34
C THR A 239 7.29 10.30 -12.47
N HIS A 240 7.34 9.86 -13.73
CA HIS A 240 7.19 10.71 -14.92
C HIS A 240 5.84 10.54 -15.62
N LEU A 241 5.21 9.38 -15.50
CA LEU A 241 3.87 9.16 -16.04
C LEU A 241 2.84 9.86 -15.15
N ARG A 242 1.86 10.50 -15.78
CA ARG A 242 0.68 10.94 -15.04
C ARG A 242 -0.18 9.72 -14.72
N ALA A 243 -0.53 9.58 -13.45
CA ALA A 243 -1.57 8.67 -13.05
C ALA A 243 -2.84 8.94 -13.85
N HIS A 244 -3.56 7.89 -14.17
CA HIS A 244 -4.94 8.02 -14.59
C HIS A 244 -5.77 8.30 -13.33
N GLU A 245 -5.54 9.49 -12.77
CA GLU A 245 -6.20 9.92 -11.55
C GLU A 245 -7.64 10.29 -11.89
N THR A 246 -8.57 9.66 -11.22
CA THR A 246 -9.96 10.07 -11.23
C THR A 246 -10.11 11.33 -10.38
N GLY A 247 -9.77 12.49 -10.98
CA GLY A 247 -10.31 13.79 -10.57
C GLY A 247 -10.12 14.29 -9.14
N ALA A 248 -9.22 13.73 -8.34
CA ALA A 248 -8.84 14.30 -7.06
C ALA A 248 -7.61 15.23 -7.24
N TYR A 249 -7.81 16.34 -7.91
CA TYR A 249 -6.88 17.44 -7.77
C TYR A 249 -7.23 18.18 -6.47
N LEU A 250 -6.36 18.09 -5.50
CA LEU A 250 -6.34 19.00 -4.36
C LEU A 250 -5.85 20.38 -4.77
#